data_282f833d4a46c1b447b5c916192a666a
#
_entry.id   282f833d4a46c1b447b5c916192a666a
#
_cell.length_a   1.000
_cell.length_b   1.000
_cell.length_c   1.000
_cell.angle_alpha   90.00
_cell.angle_beta   90.00
_cell.angle_gamma   90.00
#
_symmetry.space_group_name_H-M   'P 1'
#
loop_
_entity.id
_entity.type
_entity.pdbx_description
1 polymer ?
#
loop_
_entity_poly.entity_id
_entity_poly.type
_entity_poly.pdbx_seq_one_letter_code
_entity_poly.pdbx_strand_id
1 'polypeptide(L)'
;MTTALTMWANHPWLTRVYQYRPAPGQFVNTLPVARVGEPVDSVLARCQASICGRIDTVSSTFHGQIITRIDTVWAESMITLGGYGGYVVVGFDHPVVNMHTWDFEIMGNAFYSDQTSAGGSCEPGIVMVGVDADGDGVPSDGDKWYELAGSEYSHPTTQHDYAITYYRPDEAKPRTPSTTDPSLIDTTYIRWTSNDVNPDSTSGYMSRNSFHMQPYWPLWLQDEETLEFNGAKLRCNAEDIGGTDGNAYFVLYNLPWGYVDNLPNHPGRQPGVEGYNPGFKIDWAVDEQGRHVNLTHIDFVKVYNAVNQYCGWIGETSTEVAGGIDYHPDAPMPAVNPADVNIDGEVNISDVNAVIDLILSDVVGATGDVNRDGEVNISDVNALIDLILQ
;
A
#
# COMPACT_ATOMS: atom_id res chain seq x y z
N MET A 1 23.79 38.46 9.74
CA MET A 1 22.97 37.93 8.63
C MET A 1 22.30 36.70 9.14
N THR A 2 21.03 36.79 9.47
CA THR A 2 20.17 35.65 9.83
C THR A 2 19.80 34.97 8.53
N THR A 3 20.42 33.85 8.24
CA THR A 3 19.96 32.94 7.18
C THR A 3 18.58 32.45 7.56
N ALA A 4 17.57 32.85 6.81
CA ALA A 4 16.24 32.28 6.93
C ALA A 4 16.36 30.77 6.66
N LEU A 5 16.10 29.95 7.65
CA LEU A 5 15.81 28.54 7.44
C LEU A 5 14.55 28.48 6.57
N THR A 6 14.67 28.02 5.36
CA THR A 6 13.52 27.58 4.61
C THR A 6 13.03 26.32 5.32
N MET A 7 12.09 26.46 6.24
CA MET A 7 11.32 25.33 6.72
C MET A 7 10.45 24.90 5.52
N TRP A 8 10.57 23.67 5.09
CA TRP A 8 9.55 23.04 4.26
C TRP A 8 8.27 23.12 5.05
N ALA A 9 7.20 23.62 4.46
CA ALA A 9 5.92 23.72 5.15
C ALA A 9 5.41 22.31 5.48
N ASN A 10 5.66 21.34 4.58
CA ASN A 10 5.25 19.95 4.69
C ASN A 10 6.45 19.01 4.52
N HIS A 11 6.37 17.83 5.11
CA HIS A 11 7.42 16.83 5.07
C HIS A 11 7.23 15.90 3.85
N PRO A 12 8.17 15.81 2.91
CA PRO A 12 7.94 15.07 1.66
C PRO A 12 7.85 13.55 1.84
N TRP A 13 8.29 13.00 2.98
CA TRP A 13 8.32 11.56 3.25
C TRP A 13 7.10 11.11 4.01
N LEU A 14 6.78 9.80 3.93
CA LEU A 14 5.82 9.18 4.84
C LEU A 14 6.16 9.54 6.29
N THR A 15 5.15 9.89 7.07
CA THR A 15 5.30 10.29 8.47
C THR A 15 4.56 9.38 9.42
N ARG A 16 3.61 8.58 8.92
CA ARG A 16 2.73 7.78 9.76
C ARG A 16 2.43 6.41 9.19
N VAL A 17 2.39 5.41 10.06
CA VAL A 17 1.81 4.08 9.82
C VAL A 17 0.57 3.96 10.69
N TYR A 18 -0.59 3.86 10.06
CA TYR A 18 -1.88 3.77 10.75
C TYR A 18 -2.26 2.32 11.07
N GLN A 19 -2.04 1.43 10.10
CA GLN A 19 -2.41 0.02 10.22
C GLN A 19 -1.31 -0.85 9.60
N TYR A 20 -1.08 -2.01 10.19
CA TYR A 20 -0.22 -3.05 9.64
C TYR A 20 -0.81 -4.42 9.96
N ARG A 21 -1.27 -5.10 8.92
CA ARG A 21 -1.85 -6.44 9.03
C ARG A 21 -1.27 -7.32 7.92
N PRO A 22 -0.06 -7.87 8.12
CA PRO A 22 0.53 -8.76 7.14
C PRO A 22 -0.21 -10.08 7.09
N ALA A 23 -0.24 -10.70 5.91
CA ALA A 23 -0.55 -12.12 5.79
C ALA A 23 0.65 -12.95 6.32
N PRO A 24 0.47 -14.25 6.58
CA PRO A 24 1.60 -15.09 6.96
C PRO A 24 2.72 -15.04 5.92
N GLY A 25 3.98 -15.05 6.36
CA GLY A 25 5.13 -14.97 5.45
C GLY A 25 6.47 -15.13 6.13
N GLN A 26 7.49 -15.47 5.34
CA GLN A 26 8.81 -15.82 5.86
C GLN A 26 9.54 -14.65 6.54
N PHE A 27 9.19 -13.40 6.24
CA PHE A 27 9.82 -12.22 6.85
C PHE A 27 8.92 -11.46 7.82
N VAL A 28 7.66 -11.87 8.00
CA VAL A 28 6.64 -11.14 8.77
C VAL A 28 7.05 -10.85 10.23
N ASN A 29 7.89 -11.71 10.82
CA ASN A 29 8.35 -11.55 12.20
C ASN A 29 9.77 -11.00 12.31
N THR A 30 10.38 -10.62 11.19
CA THR A 30 11.75 -10.09 11.12
C THR A 30 11.81 -8.71 10.45
N LEU A 31 10.82 -8.35 9.65
CA LEU A 31 10.69 -7.06 8.96
C LEU A 31 9.28 -6.47 9.16
N PRO A 32 9.04 -5.78 10.30
CA PRO A 32 9.94 -5.51 11.43
C PRO A 32 10.06 -6.70 12.39
N VAL A 33 11.07 -6.66 13.26
CA VAL A 33 11.23 -7.68 14.31
C VAL A 33 10.00 -7.66 15.21
N ALA A 34 9.34 -8.82 15.35
CA ALA A 34 8.15 -9.00 16.17
C ALA A 34 8.37 -9.99 17.33
N ARG A 35 7.49 -9.91 18.34
CA ARG A 35 7.54 -10.77 19.54
C ARG A 35 6.16 -11.37 19.80
N VAL A 36 6.18 -12.56 20.41
CA VAL A 36 4.94 -13.27 20.77
C VAL A 36 4.09 -12.43 21.71
N GLY A 37 2.83 -12.21 21.35
CA GLY A 37 1.81 -11.58 22.19
C GLY A 37 2.06 -10.11 22.56
N GLU A 38 2.95 -9.43 21.81
CA GLU A 38 3.15 -8.00 22.04
C GLU A 38 1.97 -7.15 21.55
N PRO A 39 1.75 -5.94 22.13
CA PRO A 39 0.71 -5.05 21.67
C PRO A 39 0.95 -4.60 20.21
N VAL A 40 -0.13 -4.51 19.45
CA VAL A 40 -0.12 -4.03 18.04
C VAL A 40 0.57 -2.67 17.91
N ASP A 41 0.36 -1.74 18.85
CA ASP A 41 1.00 -0.42 18.84
C ASP A 41 2.53 -0.50 18.86
N SER A 42 3.10 -1.52 19.52
CA SER A 42 4.55 -1.73 19.52
C SER A 42 5.07 -2.18 18.16
N VAL A 43 4.28 -2.94 17.42
CA VAL A 43 4.59 -3.35 16.04
C VAL A 43 4.48 -2.15 15.12
N LEU A 44 3.38 -1.38 15.20
CA LEU A 44 3.16 -0.15 14.42
C LEU A 44 4.29 0.87 14.63
N ALA A 45 4.74 1.06 15.86
CA ALA A 45 5.85 1.97 16.16
C ALA A 45 7.15 1.52 15.46
N ARG A 46 7.40 0.21 15.36
CA ARG A 46 8.55 -0.30 14.61
C ARG A 46 8.37 -0.20 13.09
N CYS A 47 7.16 -0.45 12.58
CA CYS A 47 6.86 -0.18 11.17
C CYS A 47 7.15 1.28 10.84
N GLN A 48 6.63 2.21 11.66
CA GLN A 48 6.87 3.64 11.47
C GLN A 48 8.36 3.99 11.55
N ALA A 49 9.10 3.44 12.49
CA ALA A 49 10.55 3.63 12.58
C ALA A 49 11.32 3.05 11.38
N SER A 50 10.76 2.03 10.71
CA SER A 50 11.39 1.39 9.55
C SER A 50 11.19 2.14 8.24
N ILE A 51 9.99 2.69 8.01
CA ILE A 51 9.60 3.20 6.67
C ILE A 51 9.24 4.69 6.63
N CYS A 52 9.07 5.34 7.77
CA CYS A 52 8.78 6.78 7.79
C CYS A 52 10.08 7.60 7.83
N GLY A 53 10.10 8.71 7.11
CA GLY A 53 11.15 9.70 7.20
C GLY A 53 11.13 10.39 8.58
N ARG A 54 12.27 10.94 8.96
CA ARG A 54 12.40 11.69 10.21
C ARG A 54 13.16 12.99 9.99
N ILE A 55 12.93 13.94 10.86
CA ILE A 55 13.68 15.18 10.91
C ILE A 55 14.79 15.02 11.94
N ASP A 56 16.02 15.07 11.49
CA ASP A 56 17.21 15.05 12.34
C ASP A 56 17.91 16.40 12.37
N THR A 57 18.47 16.74 13.51
CA THR A 57 19.34 17.90 13.65
C THR A 57 20.77 17.47 13.35
N VAL A 58 21.27 17.86 12.18
CA VAL A 58 22.64 17.57 11.75
C VAL A 58 23.55 18.76 12.06
N SER A 59 24.60 18.51 12.84
CA SER A 59 25.62 19.52 13.14
C SER A 59 26.90 19.20 12.36
N SER A 60 27.40 20.18 11.62
CA SER A 60 28.69 20.11 10.94
C SER A 60 29.60 21.26 11.35
N THR A 61 30.91 21.02 11.40
CA THR A 61 31.91 22.06 11.69
C THR A 61 32.47 22.58 10.39
N PHE A 62 32.28 23.88 10.12
CA PHE A 62 32.84 24.54 8.96
C PHE A 62 33.63 25.76 9.42
N HIS A 63 34.94 25.84 9.09
CA HIS A 63 35.85 26.87 9.55
C HIS A 63 35.83 27.13 11.07
N GLY A 64 35.71 26.07 11.89
CA GLY A 64 35.68 26.17 13.34
C GLY A 64 34.35 26.63 13.93
N GLN A 65 33.33 26.86 13.12
CA GLN A 65 31.98 27.17 13.56
C GLN A 65 31.09 25.94 13.42
N ILE A 66 30.28 25.66 14.47
CA ILE A 66 29.28 24.62 14.42
C ILE A 66 28.04 25.16 13.69
N ILE A 67 27.75 24.57 12.53
CA ILE A 67 26.54 24.84 11.77
C ILE A 67 25.58 23.71 12.07
N THR A 68 24.47 24.04 12.70
CA THR A 68 23.37 23.10 12.94
C THR A 68 22.28 23.37 11.92
N ARG A 69 21.88 22.32 11.19
CA ARG A 69 20.77 22.36 10.25
C ARG A 69 19.79 21.25 10.58
N ILE A 70 18.52 21.49 10.26
CA ILE A 70 17.50 20.45 10.25
C ILE A 70 17.60 19.77 8.90
N ASP A 71 17.74 18.46 8.92
CA ASP A 71 17.80 17.64 7.71
C ASP A 71 16.73 16.56 7.80
N THR A 72 16.10 16.25 6.67
CA THR A 72 15.22 15.09 6.57
C THR A 72 16.08 13.86 6.29
N VAL A 73 15.98 12.87 7.15
CA VAL A 73 16.71 11.62 7.01
C VAL A 73 15.73 10.55 6.55
N TRP A 74 16.10 9.90 5.48
CA TRP A 74 15.40 8.74 4.93
C TRP A 74 15.41 7.56 5.91
N ALA A 75 14.34 6.76 5.94
CA ALA A 75 14.33 5.48 6.61
C ALA A 75 15.20 4.46 5.85
N GLU A 76 16.08 3.77 6.56
CA GLU A 76 17.04 2.82 5.97
C GLU A 76 16.57 1.35 6.14
N SER A 77 15.27 1.11 6.22
CA SER A 77 14.74 -0.23 6.47
C SER A 77 13.45 -0.45 5.66
N MET A 78 12.84 -1.61 5.81
CA MET A 78 11.61 -1.98 5.14
C MET A 78 10.72 -2.78 6.07
N ILE A 79 9.47 -2.95 5.67
CA ILE A 79 8.52 -3.90 6.25
C ILE A 79 8.03 -4.84 5.15
N THR A 80 7.67 -6.07 5.52
CA THR A 80 7.12 -7.09 4.62
C THR A 80 5.61 -7.20 4.81
N LEU A 81 4.86 -7.41 3.75
CA LEU A 81 3.41 -7.60 3.83
C LEU A 81 3.01 -9.08 3.91
N GLY A 82 3.97 -10.00 3.71
CA GLY A 82 3.71 -11.45 3.68
C GLY A 82 2.96 -11.88 2.43
N GLY A 83 2.25 -13.00 2.49
CA GLY A 83 1.48 -13.54 1.37
C GLY A 83 0.36 -12.61 0.89
N TYR A 84 -0.44 -13.09 -0.05
CA TYR A 84 -1.53 -12.31 -0.66
C TYR A 84 -2.42 -11.62 0.38
N GLY A 85 -2.70 -10.37 0.12
CA GLY A 85 -3.66 -9.54 0.85
C GLY A 85 -3.10 -8.90 2.11
N GLY A 86 -1.94 -9.33 2.62
CA GLY A 86 -1.29 -8.63 3.72
C GLY A 86 -1.04 -7.17 3.36
N TYR A 87 -1.30 -6.23 4.29
CA TYR A 87 -1.33 -4.81 3.97
C TYR A 87 -0.74 -3.90 5.05
N VAL A 88 -0.44 -2.69 4.61
CA VAL A 88 -0.12 -1.54 5.44
C VAL A 88 -0.95 -0.33 5.01
N VAL A 89 -1.35 0.51 5.97
CA VAL A 89 -1.94 1.83 5.71
C VAL A 89 -1.01 2.90 6.26
N VAL A 90 -0.62 3.81 5.39
CA VAL A 90 0.36 4.86 5.65
C VAL A 90 -0.18 6.23 5.25
N GLY A 91 0.49 7.30 5.70
CA GLY A 91 0.17 8.67 5.30
C GLY A 91 1.34 9.62 5.47
N PHE A 92 1.14 10.81 4.93
CA PHE A 92 2.00 11.97 5.08
C PHE A 92 1.50 12.85 6.25
N ASP A 93 2.17 13.96 6.55
CA ASP A 93 1.70 14.97 7.53
C ASP A 93 0.76 16.00 6.89
N HIS A 94 0.41 15.78 5.62
CA HIS A 94 -0.44 16.62 4.79
C HIS A 94 -1.15 15.74 3.74
N PRO A 95 -2.26 16.20 3.15
CA PRO A 95 -2.87 15.57 1.99
C PRO A 95 -1.94 15.64 0.77
N VAL A 96 -1.84 14.55 0.00
CA VAL A 96 -1.15 14.56 -1.30
C VAL A 96 -2.10 15.11 -2.35
N VAL A 97 -1.74 16.24 -2.93
CA VAL A 97 -2.57 16.93 -3.93
C VAL A 97 -2.41 16.27 -5.31
N ASN A 98 -3.54 16.04 -6.00
CA ASN A 98 -3.52 15.60 -7.38
C ASN A 98 -3.05 16.74 -8.30
N MET A 99 -1.85 16.61 -8.82
CA MET A 99 -1.25 17.56 -9.75
C MET A 99 -1.44 17.16 -11.22
N HIS A 100 -2.23 16.11 -11.49
CA HIS A 100 -2.44 15.51 -12.81
C HIS A 100 -1.14 15.08 -13.50
N THR A 101 -0.19 14.64 -12.70
CA THR A 101 1.13 14.15 -13.13
C THR A 101 1.53 12.94 -12.26
N TRP A 102 2.81 12.77 -12.01
CA TRP A 102 3.29 11.82 -10.99
C TRP A 102 3.17 12.51 -9.63
N ASP A 103 2.33 12.01 -8.74
CA ASP A 103 2.00 12.69 -7.49
C ASP A 103 2.87 12.18 -6.34
N PHE A 104 3.01 10.87 -6.20
CA PHE A 104 3.78 10.26 -5.12
C PHE A 104 4.43 8.93 -5.53
N GLU A 105 5.30 8.40 -4.68
CA GLU A 105 5.91 7.07 -4.82
C GLU A 105 5.83 6.33 -3.47
N ILE A 106 5.54 5.04 -3.51
CA ILE A 106 5.78 4.10 -2.42
C ILE A 106 6.88 3.14 -2.88
N MET A 107 7.92 3.03 -2.10
CA MET A 107 9.12 2.28 -2.44
C MET A 107 9.08 0.87 -1.88
N GLY A 108 9.59 -0.06 -2.66
CA GLY A 108 9.81 -1.46 -2.27
C GLY A 108 11.28 -1.82 -2.27
N ASN A 109 11.58 -3.10 -2.51
CA ASN A 109 12.95 -3.61 -2.63
C ASN A 109 13.21 -4.33 -3.96
N ALA A 110 12.31 -4.18 -4.95
CA ALA A 110 12.43 -4.83 -6.25
C ALA A 110 13.81 -4.65 -6.88
N PHE A 111 14.34 -5.69 -7.47
CA PHE A 111 15.61 -5.65 -8.21
C PHE A 111 15.57 -6.60 -9.41
N TYR A 112 16.43 -6.34 -10.39
CA TYR A 112 16.65 -7.24 -11.51
C TYR A 112 17.85 -8.15 -11.26
N SER A 113 17.69 -9.43 -11.50
CA SER A 113 18.76 -10.43 -11.38
C SER A 113 19.77 -10.37 -12.53
N ASP A 114 19.34 -9.85 -13.67
CA ASP A 114 20.14 -9.60 -14.86
C ASP A 114 19.88 -8.16 -15.34
N GLN A 115 20.95 -7.43 -15.68
CA GLN A 115 20.85 -6.04 -16.14
C GLN A 115 20.12 -5.90 -17.48
N THR A 116 19.98 -6.98 -18.23
CA THR A 116 19.30 -7.00 -19.52
C THR A 116 17.85 -7.50 -19.45
N SER A 117 17.40 -8.06 -18.31
CA SER A 117 16.07 -8.60 -18.13
C SER A 117 15.20 -7.67 -17.29
N ALA A 118 13.89 -7.75 -17.47
CA ALA A 118 12.90 -7.03 -16.66
C ALA A 118 12.39 -7.92 -15.51
N GLY A 119 13.27 -8.74 -14.93
CA GLY A 119 12.93 -9.71 -13.90
C GLY A 119 14.05 -9.95 -12.91
N GLY A 120 13.69 -10.44 -11.78
CA GLY A 120 14.55 -10.77 -10.64
C GLY A 120 13.69 -11.05 -9.44
N SER A 121 13.48 -10.07 -8.57
CA SER A 121 12.52 -10.08 -7.48
C SER A 121 11.61 -8.87 -7.64
N CYS A 122 10.51 -9.03 -8.37
CA CYS A 122 9.48 -8.03 -8.55
C CYS A 122 8.18 -8.60 -7.93
N GLU A 123 7.73 -8.02 -6.82
CA GLU A 123 6.68 -8.58 -5.97
C GLU A 123 5.51 -7.60 -5.84
N PRO A 124 4.69 -7.47 -6.91
CA PRO A 124 3.79 -6.33 -7.10
C PRO A 124 2.71 -6.22 -6.03
N GLY A 125 2.65 -5.06 -5.37
CA GLY A 125 1.59 -4.65 -4.47
C GLY A 125 0.65 -3.65 -5.11
N ILE A 126 -0.66 -3.85 -4.93
CA ILE A 126 -1.69 -2.89 -5.34
C ILE A 126 -1.74 -1.74 -4.35
N VAL A 127 -1.99 -0.54 -4.88
CA VAL A 127 -2.18 0.69 -4.11
C VAL A 127 -3.65 1.07 -4.12
N MET A 128 -4.20 1.30 -2.93
CA MET A 128 -5.46 2.00 -2.75
C MET A 128 -5.20 3.34 -2.06
N VAL A 129 -6.01 4.32 -2.37
CA VAL A 129 -5.94 5.65 -1.78
C VAL A 129 -7.24 5.99 -1.07
N GLY A 130 -7.15 6.67 0.06
CA GLY A 130 -8.29 7.07 0.88
C GLY A 130 -8.37 8.58 1.00
N VAL A 131 -9.60 9.09 1.07
CA VAL A 131 -9.90 10.48 1.43
C VAL A 131 -10.54 10.48 2.80
N ASP A 132 -10.00 11.29 3.71
CA ASP A 132 -10.50 11.49 5.07
C ASP A 132 -11.85 12.23 5.03
N ALA A 133 -12.94 11.47 4.96
CA ALA A 133 -14.28 12.01 4.73
C ALA A 133 -14.87 12.67 5.99
N ASP A 134 -14.48 12.22 7.19
CA ASP A 134 -14.98 12.75 8.45
C ASP A 134 -14.02 13.76 9.11
N GLY A 135 -12.82 13.94 8.55
CA GLY A 135 -11.83 14.95 8.98
C GLY A 135 -11.15 14.63 10.30
N ASP A 136 -11.12 13.36 10.72
CA ASP A 136 -10.54 12.97 12.01
C ASP A 136 -9.03 12.64 11.92
N GLY A 137 -8.48 12.55 10.71
CA GLY A 137 -7.07 12.29 10.41
C GLY A 137 -6.66 10.84 10.65
N VAL A 138 -7.60 9.90 10.71
CA VAL A 138 -7.37 8.48 10.96
C VAL A 138 -8.20 7.63 10.00
N PRO A 139 -7.60 6.69 9.25
CA PRO A 139 -8.37 5.86 8.33
C PRO A 139 -9.39 5.00 9.05
N SER A 140 -10.63 5.13 8.65
CA SER A 140 -11.83 4.50 9.23
C SER A 140 -12.67 3.76 8.19
N ASP A 141 -13.71 3.05 8.64
CA ASP A 141 -14.71 2.43 7.75
C ASP A 141 -15.63 3.48 7.09
N GLY A 142 -15.62 4.73 7.57
CA GLY A 142 -16.36 5.85 7.01
C GLY A 142 -15.68 6.48 5.80
N ASP A 143 -14.39 6.23 5.62
CA ASP A 143 -13.61 6.80 4.52
C ASP A 143 -13.85 6.03 3.22
N LYS A 144 -13.76 6.76 2.13
CA LYS A 144 -13.85 6.17 0.79
C LYS A 144 -12.47 5.76 0.30
N TRP A 145 -12.37 4.53 -0.16
CA TRP A 145 -11.16 3.96 -0.71
C TRP A 145 -11.30 3.68 -2.20
N TYR A 146 -10.25 4.00 -2.95
CA TYR A 146 -10.19 3.85 -4.40
C TYR A 146 -8.92 3.09 -4.77
N GLU A 147 -9.03 2.12 -5.69
CA GLU A 147 -7.85 1.47 -6.25
C GLU A 147 -7.19 2.39 -7.28
N LEU A 148 -5.88 2.51 -7.27
CA LEU A 148 -5.14 3.10 -8.38
C LEU A 148 -4.94 2.02 -9.44
N ALA A 149 -5.74 2.08 -10.50
CA ALA A 149 -5.75 1.08 -11.57
C ALA A 149 -4.38 1.01 -12.26
N GLY A 150 -3.61 -0.02 -11.97
CA GLY A 150 -2.33 -0.31 -12.62
C GLY A 150 -2.52 -0.98 -13.99
N SER A 151 -1.40 -1.32 -14.62
CA SER A 151 -1.36 -1.90 -15.99
C SER A 151 -2.16 -3.19 -16.16
N GLU A 152 -2.31 -3.95 -15.09
CA GLU A 152 -3.01 -5.25 -15.10
C GLU A 152 -4.47 -5.14 -14.63
N TYR A 153 -4.95 -3.95 -14.28
CA TYR A 153 -6.30 -3.75 -13.75
C TYR A 153 -7.38 -4.37 -14.66
N SER A 154 -7.32 -4.10 -15.96
CA SER A 154 -8.26 -4.64 -16.96
C SER A 154 -7.80 -5.96 -17.60
N HIS A 155 -6.75 -6.60 -17.06
CA HIS A 155 -6.27 -7.87 -17.61
C HIS A 155 -7.30 -8.99 -17.36
N PRO A 156 -7.62 -9.85 -18.35
CA PRO A 156 -8.68 -10.86 -18.21
C PRO A 156 -8.50 -11.87 -17.07
N THR A 157 -7.29 -12.02 -16.55
CA THR A 157 -6.99 -12.95 -15.43
C THR A 157 -6.91 -12.23 -14.09
N THR A 158 -7.06 -10.91 -14.04
CA THR A 158 -7.19 -10.18 -12.78
C THR A 158 -8.57 -10.46 -12.18
N GLN A 159 -8.58 -10.96 -10.95
CA GLN A 159 -9.83 -11.25 -10.22
C GLN A 159 -10.03 -10.16 -9.16
N HIS A 160 -11.01 -9.27 -9.33
CA HIS A 160 -11.22 -8.11 -8.45
C HIS A 160 -11.87 -8.46 -7.10
N ASP A 161 -12.58 -9.58 -7.02
CA ASP A 161 -13.29 -10.05 -5.83
C ASP A 161 -12.59 -11.27 -5.18
N TYR A 162 -11.25 -11.37 -5.34
CA TYR A 162 -10.51 -12.47 -4.74
C TYR A 162 -10.48 -12.37 -3.23
N ALA A 163 -10.74 -13.49 -2.57
CA ALA A 163 -10.69 -13.62 -1.12
C ALA A 163 -9.89 -14.87 -0.74
N ILE A 164 -9.07 -14.76 0.31
CA ILE A 164 -8.26 -15.85 0.85
C ILE A 164 -8.39 -15.90 2.37
N THR A 165 -8.39 -17.11 2.91
CA THR A 165 -8.34 -17.38 4.33
C THR A 165 -7.12 -18.24 4.62
N TYR A 166 -6.19 -17.73 5.44
CA TYR A 166 -5.07 -18.49 6.00
C TYR A 166 -5.47 -19.07 7.35
N TYR A 167 -5.01 -20.28 7.64
CA TYR A 167 -5.29 -20.98 8.89
C TYR A 167 -4.02 -21.09 9.72
N ARG A 168 -4.08 -20.71 11.00
CA ARG A 168 -2.94 -20.73 11.90
C ARG A 168 -2.33 -22.13 11.96
N PRO A 169 -1.01 -22.25 11.75
CA PRO A 169 -0.34 -23.55 11.78
C PRO A 169 -0.23 -24.07 13.23
N ASP A 170 -0.27 -25.40 13.38
CA ASP A 170 0.19 -26.07 14.58
C ASP A 170 1.71 -26.25 14.51
N GLU A 171 2.45 -25.42 15.22
CA GLU A 171 3.93 -25.48 15.25
C GLU A 171 4.47 -26.78 15.85
N ALA A 172 3.65 -27.55 16.60
CA ALA A 172 4.01 -28.84 17.14
C ALA A 172 3.77 -30.01 16.16
N LYS A 173 3.07 -29.77 15.05
CA LYS A 173 2.81 -30.78 14.01
C LYS A 173 4.14 -31.25 13.39
N PRO A 174 4.33 -32.57 13.17
CA PRO A 174 5.45 -33.07 12.39
C PRO A 174 5.51 -32.42 11.00
N ARG A 175 6.70 -31.98 10.61
CA ARG A 175 6.94 -31.38 9.28
C ARG A 175 6.76 -32.40 8.18
N THR A 176 6.33 -31.94 7.01
CA THR A 176 6.19 -32.72 5.78
C THR A 176 7.24 -32.25 4.76
N PRO A 177 8.48 -32.75 4.80
CA PRO A 177 9.52 -32.31 3.87
C PRO A 177 9.18 -32.67 2.42
N SER A 178 9.64 -31.85 1.48
CA SER A 178 9.57 -32.19 0.07
C SER A 178 10.43 -33.40 -0.26
N THR A 179 9.97 -34.26 -1.14
CA THR A 179 10.74 -35.40 -1.67
C THR A 179 11.61 -35.04 -2.88
N THR A 180 11.38 -33.88 -3.46
CA THR A 180 12.06 -33.42 -4.71
C THR A 180 12.91 -32.18 -4.49
N ASP A 181 12.60 -31.37 -3.48
CA ASP A 181 13.34 -30.16 -3.16
C ASP A 181 13.72 -30.15 -1.67
N PRO A 182 14.99 -30.43 -1.31
CA PRO A 182 15.44 -30.50 0.08
C PRO A 182 15.42 -29.15 0.81
N SER A 183 15.27 -28.03 0.07
CA SER A 183 15.12 -26.71 0.68
C SER A 183 13.75 -26.52 1.32
N LEU A 184 12.71 -27.22 0.86
CA LEU A 184 11.36 -27.17 1.39
C LEU A 184 11.20 -28.19 2.54
N ILE A 185 11.33 -27.71 3.77
CA ILE A 185 11.31 -28.55 4.98
C ILE A 185 9.92 -28.88 5.52
N ASP A 186 8.90 -28.11 5.11
CA ASP A 186 7.50 -28.40 5.40
C ASP A 186 6.62 -27.87 4.25
N THR A 187 6.12 -28.76 3.42
CA THR A 187 5.27 -28.43 2.26
C THR A 187 3.79 -28.23 2.64
N THR A 188 3.41 -28.47 3.89
CA THR A 188 2.04 -28.35 4.39
C THR A 188 1.96 -27.43 5.61
N TYR A 189 2.81 -26.40 5.64
CA TYR A 189 3.00 -25.57 6.83
C TYR A 189 1.78 -24.70 7.15
N ILE A 190 1.41 -23.76 6.29
CA ILE A 190 0.22 -22.91 6.50
C ILE A 190 -0.80 -23.23 5.42
N ARG A 191 -1.92 -23.80 5.83
CA ARG A 191 -3.04 -24.05 4.93
C ARG A 191 -3.74 -22.73 4.58
N TRP A 192 -4.21 -22.60 3.34
CA TRP A 192 -5.10 -21.54 2.91
C TRP A 192 -6.23 -22.07 2.03
N THR A 193 -7.34 -21.30 1.95
CA THR A 193 -8.45 -21.51 1.02
C THR A 193 -8.82 -20.16 0.38
N SER A 194 -9.36 -20.21 -0.84
CA SER A 194 -9.77 -19.00 -1.58
C SER A 194 -11.01 -19.24 -2.43
N ASN A 195 -11.54 -18.15 -2.98
CA ASN A 195 -12.59 -18.16 -4.00
C ASN A 195 -12.03 -18.03 -5.42
N ASP A 196 -10.79 -18.49 -5.67
CA ASP A 196 -10.17 -18.40 -6.99
C ASP A 196 -11.11 -18.95 -8.08
N VAL A 197 -11.22 -18.23 -9.20
CA VAL A 197 -12.01 -18.67 -10.36
C VAL A 197 -11.47 -19.94 -11.00
N ASN A 198 -10.18 -20.24 -10.81
CA ASN A 198 -9.58 -21.52 -11.15
C ASN A 198 -9.83 -22.53 -10.02
N PRO A 199 -10.65 -23.56 -10.23
CA PRO A 199 -10.98 -24.53 -9.17
C PRO A 199 -9.77 -25.29 -8.59
N ASP A 200 -8.68 -25.39 -9.34
CA ASP A 200 -7.44 -26.01 -8.88
C ASP A 200 -6.62 -25.12 -7.95
N SER A 201 -7.00 -23.82 -7.82
CA SER A 201 -6.34 -22.81 -7.00
C SER A 201 -7.20 -22.32 -5.83
N THR A 202 -8.24 -23.08 -5.44
CA THR A 202 -9.13 -22.71 -4.33
C THR A 202 -8.61 -23.12 -2.95
N SER A 203 -7.54 -23.90 -2.88
CA SER A 203 -6.87 -24.25 -1.63
C SER A 203 -5.43 -24.68 -1.86
N GLY A 204 -4.59 -24.51 -0.84
CA GLY A 204 -3.21 -24.92 -0.91
C GLY A 204 -2.49 -24.74 0.42
N TYR A 205 -1.16 -24.73 0.33
CA TYR A 205 -0.30 -24.55 1.47
C TYR A 205 0.82 -23.57 1.12
N MET A 206 1.16 -22.72 2.09
CA MET A 206 2.43 -22.00 2.11
C MET A 206 3.47 -22.93 2.73
N SER A 207 4.55 -23.18 2.00
CA SER A 207 5.63 -24.06 2.47
C SER A 207 6.62 -23.30 3.35
N ARG A 208 7.24 -24.00 4.31
CA ARG A 208 8.39 -23.48 5.06
C ARG A 208 9.68 -23.97 4.41
N ASN A 209 10.62 -23.07 4.18
CA ASN A 209 11.93 -23.41 3.65
C ASN A 209 13.01 -23.52 4.73
N SER A 210 14.19 -24.08 4.38
CA SER A 210 15.31 -24.26 5.30
C SER A 210 16.10 -22.98 5.57
N PHE A 211 15.89 -21.93 4.77
CA PHE A 211 16.57 -20.64 4.89
C PHE A 211 15.87 -19.73 5.90
N HIS A 212 14.55 -19.94 6.09
CA HIS A 212 13.69 -19.17 6.97
C HIS A 212 12.92 -20.10 7.90
N MET A 213 13.55 -20.45 9.03
CA MET A 213 13.04 -21.44 9.99
C MET A 213 12.11 -20.86 11.05
N GLN A 214 12.03 -19.52 11.17
CA GLN A 214 11.15 -18.82 12.12
C GLN A 214 9.67 -19.06 11.79
N PRO A 215 8.75 -18.80 12.74
CA PRO A 215 7.33 -18.81 12.46
C PRO A 215 6.95 -17.78 11.37
N TYR A 216 6.01 -18.15 10.48
CA TYR A 216 5.49 -17.26 9.44
C TYR A 216 4.16 -16.58 9.85
N TRP A 217 3.47 -17.15 10.84
CA TRP A 217 2.29 -16.51 11.41
C TRP A 217 2.70 -15.28 12.22
N PRO A 218 2.01 -14.14 12.10
CA PRO A 218 2.34 -12.93 12.86
C PRO A 218 2.31 -13.20 14.37
N LEU A 219 3.43 -12.95 15.06
CA LEU A 219 3.60 -13.33 16.46
C LEU A 219 2.71 -12.57 17.43
N TRP A 220 2.19 -11.42 17.05
CA TRP A 220 1.25 -10.61 17.84
C TRP A 220 -0.23 -10.97 17.59
N LEU A 221 -0.51 -11.83 16.59
CA LEU A 221 -1.84 -12.31 16.24
C LEU A 221 -2.04 -13.78 16.60
N GLN A 222 -1.41 -14.26 17.69
CA GLN A 222 -1.47 -15.67 18.08
C GLN A 222 -2.86 -16.11 18.56
N ASP A 223 -3.73 -15.19 18.94
CA ASP A 223 -5.11 -15.49 19.36
C ASP A 223 -6.05 -15.65 18.16
N GLU A 224 -5.63 -15.26 16.95
CA GLU A 224 -6.41 -15.43 15.74
C GLU A 224 -6.19 -16.82 15.13
N GLU A 225 -7.27 -17.57 14.92
CA GLU A 225 -7.22 -18.89 14.27
C GLU A 225 -7.15 -18.78 12.74
N THR A 226 -7.67 -17.68 12.18
CA THR A 226 -7.66 -17.38 10.74
C THR A 226 -7.27 -15.94 10.48
N LEU A 227 -6.63 -15.72 9.33
CA LEU A 227 -6.44 -14.38 8.76
C LEU A 227 -7.11 -14.35 7.40
N GLU A 228 -8.00 -13.38 7.22
CA GLU A 228 -8.81 -13.24 6.01
C GLU A 228 -8.45 -11.93 5.30
N PHE A 229 -8.29 -12.03 3.97
CA PHE A 229 -7.96 -10.89 3.12
C PHE A 229 -8.79 -10.96 1.85
N ASN A 230 -9.10 -9.77 1.31
CA ASN A 230 -9.82 -9.63 0.04
C ASN A 230 -9.26 -8.45 -0.76
N GLY A 231 -9.48 -8.46 -2.06
CA GLY A 231 -9.03 -7.43 -2.98
C GLY A 231 -8.87 -7.97 -4.39
N ALA A 232 -8.22 -7.21 -5.26
CA ALA A 232 -7.88 -7.70 -6.57
C ALA A 232 -6.63 -8.59 -6.52
N LYS A 233 -6.70 -9.73 -7.21
CA LYS A 233 -5.56 -10.63 -7.41
C LYS A 233 -5.04 -10.49 -8.83
N LEU A 234 -3.77 -10.15 -8.95
CA LEU A 234 -3.07 -10.06 -10.23
C LEU A 234 -2.68 -11.44 -10.75
N ARG A 235 -2.33 -11.50 -12.04
CA ARG A 235 -1.74 -12.70 -12.64
C ARG A 235 -0.40 -13.02 -11.99
N CYS A 236 -0.03 -14.30 -12.00
CA CYS A 236 1.31 -14.74 -11.66
C CYS A 236 2.35 -14.05 -12.56
N ASN A 237 3.41 -13.52 -11.96
CA ASN A 237 4.56 -12.91 -12.64
C ASN A 237 5.87 -13.71 -12.44
N ALA A 238 5.81 -14.83 -11.74
CA ALA A 238 6.93 -15.73 -11.52
C ALA A 238 7.02 -16.78 -12.63
N GLU A 239 8.23 -17.00 -13.14
CA GLU A 239 8.54 -18.01 -14.15
C GLU A 239 9.75 -18.82 -13.71
N ASP A 240 9.63 -20.15 -13.80
CA ASP A 240 10.78 -21.05 -13.67
C ASP A 240 11.51 -21.15 -15.00
N ILE A 241 12.64 -20.47 -15.11
CA ILE A 241 13.47 -20.47 -16.32
C ILE A 241 14.49 -21.62 -16.35
N GLY A 242 14.51 -22.46 -15.30
CA GLY A 242 15.46 -23.56 -15.13
C GLY A 242 16.89 -23.08 -14.82
N GLY A 243 17.47 -23.60 -13.77
CA GLY A 243 18.86 -23.34 -13.42
C GLY A 243 19.85 -24.16 -14.28
N THR A 244 21.09 -23.70 -14.37
CA THR A 244 22.18 -24.36 -15.09
C THR A 244 22.59 -25.70 -14.49
N ASP A 245 22.19 -25.94 -13.25
CA ASP A 245 22.44 -27.17 -12.49
C ASP A 245 21.26 -28.17 -12.53
N GLY A 246 20.22 -27.86 -13.30
CA GLY A 246 19.00 -28.66 -13.44
C GLY A 246 17.98 -28.48 -12.32
N ASN A 247 18.21 -27.54 -11.39
CA ASN A 247 17.24 -27.14 -10.39
C ASN A 247 16.32 -26.03 -10.93
N ALA A 248 15.19 -25.79 -10.26
CA ALA A 248 14.32 -24.66 -10.57
C ALA A 248 15.02 -23.32 -10.30
N TYR A 249 14.87 -22.38 -11.21
CA TYR A 249 15.33 -21.01 -11.05
C TYR A 249 14.19 -20.06 -11.40
N PHE A 250 13.57 -19.51 -10.36
CA PHE A 250 12.45 -18.59 -10.51
C PHE A 250 12.93 -17.15 -10.73
N VAL A 251 12.31 -16.49 -11.71
CA VAL A 251 12.46 -15.07 -11.98
C VAL A 251 11.08 -14.44 -11.86
N LEU A 252 10.97 -13.40 -11.03
CA LEU A 252 9.75 -12.60 -10.86
C LEU A 252 9.89 -11.38 -11.76
N TYR A 253 9.07 -11.33 -12.82
CA TYR A 253 9.11 -10.25 -13.80
C TYR A 253 8.30 -9.05 -13.36
N ASN A 254 8.76 -7.84 -13.66
CA ASN A 254 7.96 -6.65 -13.41
C ASN A 254 6.71 -6.62 -14.31
N LEU A 255 5.64 -6.06 -13.77
CA LEU A 255 4.48 -5.58 -14.52
C LEU A 255 4.78 -4.17 -15.08
N PRO A 256 4.09 -3.70 -16.13
CA PRO A 256 4.49 -2.47 -16.81
C PRO A 256 4.52 -1.23 -15.90
N TRP A 257 3.50 -0.99 -15.06
CA TRP A 257 3.41 0.19 -14.18
C TRP A 257 2.27 0.06 -13.15
N GLY A 258 2.30 0.90 -12.10
CA GLY A 258 1.19 1.08 -11.17
C GLY A 258 1.18 0.12 -9.99
N TYR A 259 2.34 -0.41 -9.58
CA TYR A 259 2.47 -1.34 -8.45
C TYR A 259 3.69 -0.99 -7.61
N VAL A 260 3.56 -1.16 -6.30
CA VAL A 260 4.68 -1.09 -5.35
C VAL A 260 5.54 -2.33 -5.51
N ASP A 261 6.83 -2.22 -5.23
CA ASP A 261 7.79 -3.33 -5.23
C ASP A 261 7.86 -4.10 -6.55
N ASN A 262 7.56 -3.42 -7.62
CA ASN A 262 7.47 -3.95 -8.97
C ASN A 262 8.61 -3.48 -9.87
N LEU A 263 9.02 -2.25 -9.67
CA LEU A 263 10.17 -1.65 -10.36
C LEU A 263 11.22 -1.27 -9.33
N PRO A 264 12.53 -1.46 -9.62
CA PRO A 264 13.59 -1.05 -8.70
C PRO A 264 13.48 0.43 -8.35
N ASN A 265 13.66 0.78 -7.07
CA ASN A 265 13.69 2.15 -6.61
C ASN A 265 14.85 2.91 -7.26
N HIS A 266 14.64 4.17 -7.55
CA HIS A 266 15.70 5.05 -8.06
C HIS A 266 15.89 6.25 -7.14
N PRO A 267 16.82 6.20 -6.18
CA PRO A 267 17.17 7.36 -5.38
C PRO A 267 17.58 8.53 -6.28
N GLY A 268 16.92 9.69 -6.14
CA GLY A 268 17.22 10.89 -6.89
C GLY A 268 16.63 10.99 -8.28
N ARG A 269 15.67 10.13 -8.66
CA ARG A 269 14.94 10.26 -9.92
C ARG A 269 14.02 11.47 -9.91
N GLN A 270 14.07 12.19 -11.03
CA GLN A 270 13.07 13.21 -11.32
C GLN A 270 11.83 12.54 -11.91
N PRO A 271 10.61 12.92 -11.49
CA PRO A 271 9.37 12.47 -12.12
C PRO A 271 9.43 12.73 -13.63
N GLY A 272 8.94 11.77 -14.43
CA GLY A 272 8.75 11.97 -15.87
C GLY A 272 9.90 11.53 -16.79
N VAL A 273 10.85 10.71 -16.34
CA VAL A 273 11.78 10.03 -17.25
C VAL A 273 11.01 8.94 -18.01
N GLU A 274 10.88 9.12 -19.32
CA GLU A 274 10.16 8.24 -20.22
C GLU A 274 10.68 6.78 -20.10
N GLY A 275 9.76 5.83 -19.95
CA GLY A 275 10.03 4.39 -19.98
C GLY A 275 10.32 3.72 -18.63
N TYR A 276 10.41 4.45 -17.51
CA TYR A 276 10.59 3.86 -16.20
C TYR A 276 10.20 4.86 -15.10
N ASN A 277 9.05 4.66 -14.47
CA ASN A 277 8.63 5.46 -13.33
C ASN A 277 7.90 4.59 -12.29
N PRO A 278 8.46 4.41 -11.07
CA PRO A 278 7.81 3.68 -9.99
C PRO A 278 6.74 4.49 -9.27
N GLY A 279 6.52 5.75 -9.63
CA GLY A 279 5.54 6.62 -9.01
C GLY A 279 4.09 6.30 -9.38
N PHE A 280 3.18 6.96 -8.69
CA PHE A 280 1.72 6.83 -8.85
C PHE A 280 1.10 8.16 -9.27
N LYS A 281 -0.02 8.04 -9.98
CA LYS A 281 -0.89 9.17 -10.31
C LYS A 281 -2.23 8.97 -9.60
N ILE A 282 -2.68 9.99 -8.90
CA ILE A 282 -4.02 9.99 -8.29
C ILE A 282 -5.10 9.88 -9.37
N ASP A 283 -4.83 10.37 -10.58
CA ASP A 283 -5.70 10.20 -11.75
C ASP A 283 -5.98 8.74 -12.16
N TRP A 284 -5.30 7.76 -11.59
CA TRP A 284 -5.61 6.34 -11.83
C TRP A 284 -6.71 5.79 -10.92
N ALA A 285 -7.28 6.63 -10.04
CA ALA A 285 -8.29 6.21 -9.09
C ALA A 285 -9.55 5.69 -9.78
N VAL A 286 -10.03 4.54 -9.34
CA VAL A 286 -11.29 3.93 -9.77
C VAL A 286 -12.12 3.53 -8.56
N ASP A 287 -13.45 3.59 -8.73
CA ASP A 287 -14.40 3.10 -7.74
C ASP A 287 -14.57 1.56 -7.78
N GLU A 288 -15.39 1.02 -6.90
CA GLU A 288 -15.69 -0.42 -6.82
C GLU A 288 -16.31 -0.99 -8.11
N GLN A 289 -16.84 -0.16 -8.97
CA GLN A 289 -17.40 -0.54 -10.27
C GLN A 289 -16.38 -0.35 -11.41
N GLY A 290 -15.14 0.04 -11.09
CA GLY A 290 -14.07 0.29 -12.06
C GLY A 290 -14.25 1.57 -12.86
N ARG A 291 -15.08 2.50 -12.39
CA ARG A 291 -15.27 3.80 -13.02
C ARG A 291 -14.21 4.77 -12.50
N HIS A 292 -13.64 5.56 -13.41
CA HIS A 292 -12.67 6.59 -13.05
C HIS A 292 -13.28 7.61 -12.07
N VAL A 293 -12.49 8.03 -11.08
CA VAL A 293 -12.85 9.01 -10.06
C VAL A 293 -11.84 10.15 -10.06
N ASN A 294 -12.33 11.38 -10.17
CA ASN A 294 -11.48 12.58 -10.16
C ASN A 294 -11.25 13.03 -8.71
N LEU A 295 -10.21 12.52 -8.07
CA LEU A 295 -9.80 12.95 -6.73
C LEU A 295 -8.96 14.23 -6.83
N THR A 296 -9.22 15.20 -5.96
CA THR A 296 -8.40 16.42 -5.84
C THR A 296 -7.17 16.23 -4.98
N HIS A 297 -7.23 15.27 -4.06
CA HIS A 297 -6.17 14.91 -3.13
C HIS A 297 -6.44 13.52 -2.53
N ILE A 298 -5.48 13.02 -1.76
CA ILE A 298 -5.61 11.83 -0.93
C ILE A 298 -4.98 12.08 0.44
N ASP A 299 -5.51 11.43 1.49
CA ASP A 299 -5.02 11.54 2.85
C ASP A 299 -4.29 10.25 3.28
N PHE A 300 -4.73 9.11 2.78
CA PHE A 300 -4.24 7.80 3.16
C PHE A 300 -3.81 6.98 1.94
N VAL A 301 -2.80 6.14 2.13
CA VAL A 301 -2.35 5.16 1.14
C VAL A 301 -2.35 3.78 1.78
N LYS A 302 -3.04 2.82 1.17
CA LYS A 302 -3.00 1.41 1.54
C LYS A 302 -2.27 0.64 0.46
N VAL A 303 -1.30 -0.17 0.88
CA VAL A 303 -0.59 -1.11 -0.01
C VAL A 303 -0.89 -2.52 0.46
N TYR A 304 -1.24 -3.41 -0.47
CA TYR A 304 -1.36 -4.83 -0.15
C TYR A 304 -0.70 -5.72 -1.21
N ASN A 305 -0.17 -6.87 -0.78
CA ASN A 305 0.41 -7.84 -1.70
C ASN A 305 -0.68 -8.40 -2.63
N ALA A 306 -0.47 -8.26 -3.94
CA ALA A 306 -1.48 -8.53 -4.96
C ALA A 306 -1.38 -9.91 -5.62
N VAL A 307 -0.41 -10.74 -5.25
CA VAL A 307 -0.16 -12.04 -5.89
C VAL A 307 -0.28 -13.20 -4.91
N ASN A 308 -0.87 -14.30 -5.36
CA ASN A 308 -0.85 -15.59 -4.68
C ASN A 308 -0.23 -16.60 -5.64
N GLN A 309 1.07 -16.85 -5.51
CA GLN A 309 1.82 -17.63 -6.48
C GLN A 309 2.84 -18.57 -5.83
N TYR A 310 3.23 -19.60 -6.56
CA TYR A 310 4.25 -20.56 -6.16
C TYR A 310 5.59 -20.25 -6.85
N CYS A 311 6.65 -20.14 -6.05
CA CYS A 311 8.00 -19.82 -6.51
C CYS A 311 9.05 -20.83 -6.01
N GLY A 312 8.67 -22.09 -5.85
CA GLY A 312 9.59 -23.15 -5.42
C GLY A 312 10.27 -22.85 -4.10
N TRP A 313 11.60 -22.93 -4.09
CA TRP A 313 12.43 -22.69 -2.91
C TRP A 313 12.44 -21.25 -2.40
N ILE A 314 12.06 -20.26 -3.25
CA ILE A 314 11.90 -18.88 -2.81
C ILE A 314 10.78 -18.79 -1.76
N GLY A 315 9.74 -19.61 -1.90
CA GLY A 315 8.61 -19.63 -0.98
C GLY A 315 7.46 -18.74 -1.44
N GLU A 316 6.79 -18.08 -0.50
CA GLU A 316 5.80 -17.05 -0.84
C GLU A 316 6.52 -15.80 -1.36
N THR A 317 5.81 -15.04 -2.16
CA THR A 317 6.24 -13.70 -2.60
C THR A 317 5.51 -12.66 -1.77
N SER A 318 6.26 -11.67 -1.31
CA SER A 318 5.80 -10.64 -0.40
C SER A 318 6.15 -9.27 -0.96
N THR A 319 5.17 -8.40 -1.05
CA THR A 319 5.47 -7.00 -1.31
C THR A 319 6.15 -6.39 -0.08
N GLU A 320 7.31 -5.77 -0.26
CA GLU A 320 7.99 -4.98 0.75
C GLU A 320 7.67 -3.49 0.55
N VAL A 321 7.59 -2.77 1.68
CA VAL A 321 7.48 -1.31 1.70
C VAL A 321 8.68 -0.74 2.44
N ALA A 322 9.45 0.12 1.76
CA ALA A 322 10.68 0.72 2.26
C ALA A 322 10.58 2.24 2.48
N GLY A 323 9.41 2.83 2.26
CA GLY A 323 9.16 4.25 2.43
C GLY A 323 8.22 4.81 1.37
N GLY A 324 8.08 6.13 1.34
CA GLY A 324 7.32 6.83 0.31
C GLY A 324 7.62 8.32 0.30
N ILE A 325 7.36 8.95 -0.81
CA ILE A 325 7.62 10.38 -1.04
C ILE A 325 6.45 11.01 -1.79
N ASP A 326 5.99 12.16 -1.31
CA ASP A 326 5.19 13.10 -2.07
C ASP A 326 6.11 13.93 -2.96
N TYR A 327 5.83 13.97 -4.25
CA TYR A 327 6.61 14.75 -5.21
C TYR A 327 6.29 16.25 -5.18
N HIS A 328 5.17 16.64 -4.57
CA HIS A 328 4.64 18.00 -4.54
C HIS A 328 4.20 18.44 -3.13
N PRO A 329 5.03 18.27 -2.08
CA PRO A 329 4.60 18.42 -0.69
C PRO A 329 4.09 19.83 -0.34
N ASP A 330 4.48 20.84 -1.10
CA ASP A 330 4.05 22.23 -0.93
C ASP A 330 2.93 22.64 -1.92
N ALA A 331 2.33 21.69 -2.64
CA ALA A 331 1.22 21.98 -3.53
C ALA A 331 0.04 22.56 -2.75
N PRO A 332 -0.54 23.70 -3.18
CA PRO A 332 -1.69 24.25 -2.48
C PRO A 332 -2.91 23.33 -2.64
N MET A 333 -3.61 23.06 -1.55
CA MET A 333 -4.88 22.36 -1.60
C MET A 333 -5.83 23.12 -2.56
N PRO A 334 -6.51 22.41 -3.49
CA PRO A 334 -7.56 23.01 -4.28
C PRO A 334 -8.59 23.68 -3.39
N ALA A 335 -9.14 24.80 -3.82
CA ALA A 335 -10.22 25.45 -3.08
C ALA A 335 -11.39 24.45 -2.96
N VAL A 336 -11.74 24.07 -1.73
CA VAL A 336 -12.87 23.17 -1.49
C VAL A 336 -14.13 23.83 -2.07
N ASN A 337 -14.72 23.19 -3.07
CA ASN A 337 -16.03 23.56 -3.54
C ASN A 337 -17.07 22.84 -2.66
N PRO A 338 -17.84 23.54 -1.81
CA PRO A 338 -18.80 22.87 -0.92
C PRO A 338 -19.87 22.06 -1.66
N ALA A 339 -19.99 22.29 -2.95
CA ALA A 339 -20.93 21.59 -3.83
C ALA A 339 -20.34 20.30 -4.44
N ASP A 340 -19.03 20.11 -4.38
CA ASP A 340 -18.33 18.87 -4.73
C ASP A 340 -18.22 18.04 -3.45
N VAL A 341 -19.31 17.38 -3.09
CA VAL A 341 -19.49 16.74 -1.78
C VAL A 341 -18.75 15.41 -1.70
N ASN A 342 -18.64 14.72 -2.83
CA ASN A 342 -17.91 13.45 -2.94
C ASN A 342 -16.43 13.64 -3.27
N ILE A 343 -15.99 14.90 -3.46
CA ILE A 343 -14.61 15.33 -3.72
C ILE A 343 -14.02 14.66 -4.98
N ASP A 344 -14.85 14.47 -6.02
CA ASP A 344 -14.42 13.89 -7.29
C ASP A 344 -14.01 14.95 -8.34
N GLY A 345 -14.06 16.23 -7.99
CA GLY A 345 -13.69 17.37 -8.83
C GLY A 345 -14.80 17.85 -9.75
N GLU A 346 -15.96 17.18 -9.77
CA GLU A 346 -17.13 17.55 -10.57
C GLU A 346 -18.34 17.82 -9.68
N VAL A 347 -19.11 18.85 -9.97
CA VAL A 347 -20.40 19.11 -9.30
C VAL A 347 -21.52 18.54 -10.15
N ASN A 348 -22.07 17.41 -9.74
CA ASN A 348 -23.07 16.67 -10.51
C ASN A 348 -24.04 15.88 -9.59
N ILE A 349 -24.85 14.98 -10.17
CA ILE A 349 -25.85 14.20 -9.44
C ILE A 349 -25.21 13.25 -8.39
N SER A 350 -23.94 12.91 -8.52
CA SER A 350 -23.25 12.07 -7.54
C SER A 350 -23.08 12.79 -6.21
N ASP A 351 -22.89 14.13 -6.23
CA ASP A 351 -22.82 14.96 -5.03
C ASP A 351 -24.17 15.05 -4.32
N VAL A 352 -25.26 15.11 -5.09
CA VAL A 352 -26.61 15.05 -4.50
C VAL A 352 -26.81 13.78 -3.72
N ASN A 353 -26.37 12.63 -4.26
CA ASN A 353 -26.43 11.36 -3.55
C ASN A 353 -25.53 11.37 -2.30
N ALA A 354 -24.32 11.94 -2.41
CA ALA A 354 -23.41 12.05 -1.28
C ALA A 354 -23.98 12.91 -0.14
N VAL A 355 -24.63 14.05 -0.43
CA VAL A 355 -25.33 14.83 0.62
C VAL A 355 -26.47 14.02 1.26
N ILE A 356 -27.23 13.29 0.45
CA ILE A 356 -28.30 12.43 0.98
C ILE A 356 -27.73 11.34 1.90
N ASP A 357 -26.63 10.72 1.53
CA ASP A 357 -25.95 9.71 2.33
C ASP A 357 -25.42 10.29 3.65
N LEU A 358 -24.83 11.49 3.64
CA LEU A 358 -24.43 12.23 4.85
C LEU A 358 -25.62 12.47 5.79
N ILE A 359 -26.76 12.94 5.25
CA ILE A 359 -27.97 13.18 6.03
C ILE A 359 -28.51 11.90 6.66
N LEU A 360 -28.45 10.77 5.93
CA LEU A 360 -28.98 9.49 6.41
C LEU A 360 -28.07 8.79 7.41
N SER A 361 -26.77 9.05 7.36
CA SER A 361 -25.77 8.46 8.24
C SER A 361 -25.53 9.25 9.53
N ASP A 362 -26.13 10.43 9.67
CA ASP A 362 -25.97 11.35 10.82
C ASP A 362 -24.49 11.75 11.04
N VAL A 363 -23.67 11.72 9.96
CA VAL A 363 -22.28 12.11 9.98
C VAL A 363 -22.16 13.61 9.77
N VAL A 364 -21.60 14.27 10.79
CA VAL A 364 -21.28 15.72 10.70
C VAL A 364 -19.92 15.86 10.04
N GLY A 365 -19.89 16.03 8.72
CA GLY A 365 -18.66 16.28 7.94
C GLY A 365 -18.54 17.74 7.50
N ALA A 366 -17.31 18.19 7.22
CA ALA A 366 -17.05 19.54 6.70
C ALA A 366 -17.54 19.74 5.25
N THR A 367 -17.86 18.65 4.55
CA THR A 367 -18.46 18.63 3.20
C THR A 367 -19.96 18.41 3.32
N GLY A 368 -20.74 19.02 2.43
CA GLY A 368 -22.20 18.83 2.38
C GLY A 368 -23.03 20.04 2.84
N ASP A 369 -22.46 20.99 3.60
CA ASP A 369 -23.07 22.28 3.89
C ASP A 369 -22.91 23.20 2.66
N VAL A 370 -23.67 22.90 1.61
CA VAL A 370 -23.58 23.58 0.30
C VAL A 370 -24.08 25.01 0.39
N ASN A 371 -25.10 25.26 1.19
CA ASN A 371 -25.70 26.57 1.38
C ASN A 371 -24.98 27.40 2.45
N ARG A 372 -24.05 26.81 3.23
CA ARG A 372 -23.23 27.40 4.28
C ARG A 372 -24.06 27.96 5.46
N ASP A 373 -25.12 27.27 5.82
CA ASP A 373 -25.94 27.65 6.99
C ASP A 373 -25.47 26.96 8.31
N GLY A 374 -24.50 26.07 8.24
CA GLY A 374 -23.89 25.37 9.37
C GLY A 374 -24.57 24.03 9.69
N GLU A 375 -25.51 23.58 8.86
CA GLU A 375 -26.20 22.31 9.03
C GLU A 375 -26.19 21.54 7.69
N VAL A 376 -25.94 20.22 7.70
CA VAL A 376 -26.09 19.37 6.52
C VAL A 376 -27.48 18.75 6.52
N ASN A 377 -28.37 19.25 5.66
CA ASN A 377 -29.76 18.82 5.62
C ASN A 377 -30.37 18.94 4.21
N ILE A 378 -31.69 18.75 4.08
CA ILE A 378 -32.38 18.78 2.78
C ILE A 378 -32.26 20.15 2.05
N SER A 379 -31.93 21.24 2.75
CA SER A 379 -31.71 22.54 2.13
C SER A 379 -30.46 22.53 1.24
N ASP A 380 -29.43 21.75 1.62
CA ASP A 380 -28.19 21.57 0.86
C ASP A 380 -28.42 20.76 -0.40
N VAL A 381 -29.24 19.71 -0.30
CA VAL A 381 -29.68 18.94 -1.48
C VAL A 381 -30.35 19.86 -2.51
N ASN A 382 -31.25 20.75 -2.06
CA ASN A 382 -31.92 21.70 -2.95
C ASN A 382 -30.94 22.73 -3.53
N ALA A 383 -30.02 23.27 -2.71
CA ALA A 383 -29.02 24.22 -3.16
C ALA A 383 -28.09 23.62 -4.22
N LEU A 384 -27.72 22.35 -4.03
CA LEU A 384 -26.86 21.60 -4.96
C LEU A 384 -27.59 21.31 -6.28
N ILE A 385 -28.86 20.90 -6.24
CA ILE A 385 -29.70 20.70 -7.43
C ILE A 385 -29.83 22.00 -8.20
N ASP A 386 -30.08 23.12 -7.50
CA ASP A 386 -30.20 24.44 -8.14
C ASP A 386 -28.88 24.85 -8.82
N LEU A 387 -27.73 24.48 -8.24
CA LEU A 387 -26.43 24.77 -8.82
C LEU A 387 -26.15 23.93 -10.08
N ILE A 388 -26.53 22.65 -10.08
CA ILE A 388 -26.33 21.73 -11.21
C ILE A 388 -27.22 22.11 -12.42
N LEU A 389 -28.39 22.72 -12.17
CA LEU A 389 -29.35 23.11 -13.22
C LEU A 389 -29.06 24.46 -13.86
N GLN A 390 -28.09 25.22 -13.36
CA GLN A 390 -27.68 26.52 -13.95
C GLN A 390 -26.73 26.36 -15.13
#